data_fd274fa678a2a397fa9c3460c9562238
#
_entry.id   fd274fa678a2a397fa9c3460c9562238
#
_cell.length_a   1.000
_cell.length_b   1.000
_cell.length_c   1.000
_cell.angle_alpha   90.00
_cell.angle_beta   90.00
_cell.angle_gamma   90.00
#
_symmetry.space_group_name_H-M   'P 1'
#
loop_
_entity.id
_entity.type
_entity.pdbx_description
1 polymer ?
#
loop_
_entity_poly.entity_id
_entity_poly.type
_entity_poly.pdbx_seq_one_letter_code
_entity_poly.pdbx_strand_id
1 'polypeptide(L)'
;MANRRLIERIVGKNKRERERRKRLLVQIASWSFVAVVVLFVVLLLGQFITRTVLTHPVSGEIDRPDMLVRKGERIQVNVLNGSGRSHIAQRFTDFLRARKFDVVEMDNYKDTNVEHTFIVDRVNDSISSHKISYALGIDEKYIRREVDTEEYVKADIVIGKDFLALKPMQ
;
A
#
# COMPACT_ATOMS: atom_id res chain seq x y z
N MET A 1 76.78 -32.90 21.71
CA MET A 1 75.38 -32.95 22.28
C MET A 1 74.69 -31.59 22.34
N ALA A 2 75.37 -30.47 22.41
CA ALA A 2 74.75 -29.11 22.49
C ALA A 2 73.96 -28.67 21.26
N ASN A 3 74.42 -28.97 20.05
CA ASN A 3 73.79 -28.55 18.79
C ASN A 3 72.40 -29.15 18.53
N ARG A 4 72.14 -30.37 18.99
CA ARG A 4 70.85 -31.03 18.82
C ARG A 4 69.73 -30.37 19.65
N ARG A 5 70.04 -29.93 20.85
CA ARG A 5 69.09 -29.21 21.72
C ARG A 5 68.73 -27.80 21.23
N LEU A 6 69.69 -27.13 20.55
CA LEU A 6 69.48 -25.82 19.91
C LEU A 6 68.54 -25.94 18.73
N ILE A 7 68.73 -26.93 17.90
CA ILE A 7 67.89 -27.16 16.69
C ILE A 7 66.45 -27.50 17.14
N GLU A 8 66.25 -28.34 18.13
CA GLU A 8 64.94 -28.68 18.67
C GLU A 8 64.19 -27.44 19.26
N ARG A 9 64.92 -26.55 19.93
CA ARG A 9 64.33 -25.28 20.44
C ARG A 9 63.90 -24.35 19.30
N ILE A 10 64.68 -24.24 18.27
CA ILE A 10 64.36 -23.37 17.11
C ILE A 10 63.20 -23.94 16.31
N VAL A 11 63.17 -25.23 16.06
CA VAL A 11 62.05 -25.91 15.37
C VAL A 11 60.77 -25.82 16.18
N GLY A 12 60.85 -26.01 17.53
CA GLY A 12 59.68 -25.89 18.41
C GLY A 12 59.14 -24.47 18.49
N LYS A 13 60.01 -23.46 18.47
CA LYS A 13 59.60 -22.05 18.45
C LYS A 13 58.90 -21.67 17.12
N ASN A 14 59.44 -22.07 15.98
CA ASN A 14 58.82 -21.86 14.69
C ASN A 14 57.47 -22.56 14.54
N LYS A 15 57.30 -23.75 15.10
CA LYS A 15 56.01 -24.48 15.09
C LYS A 15 54.97 -23.75 15.90
N ARG A 16 55.32 -23.26 17.10
CA ARG A 16 54.40 -22.51 17.99
C ARG A 16 53.99 -21.17 17.36
N GLU A 17 54.88 -20.47 16.68
CA GLU A 17 54.58 -19.23 15.97
C GLU A 17 53.64 -19.47 14.79
N ARG A 18 53.86 -20.55 14.03
CA ARG A 18 52.94 -20.93 12.94
C ARG A 18 51.53 -21.24 13.45
N GLU A 19 51.39 -21.94 14.56
CA GLU A 19 50.11 -22.26 15.16
C GLU A 19 49.39 -20.99 15.72
N ARG A 20 50.17 -20.07 16.31
CA ARG A 20 49.62 -18.77 16.76
C ARG A 20 49.14 -17.94 15.57
N ARG A 21 49.88 -17.88 14.50
CA ARG A 21 49.47 -17.16 13.28
C ARG A 21 48.22 -17.77 12.65
N LYS A 22 48.11 -19.10 12.61
CA LYS A 22 46.91 -19.77 12.13
C LYS A 22 45.67 -19.43 12.99
N ARG A 23 45.80 -19.49 14.32
CA ARG A 23 44.70 -19.10 15.21
C ARG A 23 44.30 -17.66 15.05
N LEU A 24 45.24 -16.76 14.95
CA LEU A 24 44.95 -15.33 14.67
C LEU A 24 44.27 -15.13 13.32
N LEU A 25 44.71 -15.80 12.28
CA LEU A 25 44.08 -15.74 10.96
C LEU A 25 42.64 -16.27 11.00
N VAL A 26 42.39 -17.38 11.70
CA VAL A 26 41.02 -17.92 11.88
C VAL A 26 40.14 -16.96 12.69
N GLN A 27 40.68 -16.36 13.75
CA GLN A 27 39.95 -15.34 14.51
C GLN A 27 39.62 -14.11 13.67
N ILE A 28 40.57 -13.58 12.91
CA ILE A 28 40.34 -12.43 12.03
C ILE A 28 39.29 -12.79 10.97
N ALA A 29 39.39 -13.97 10.35
CA ALA A 29 38.42 -14.46 9.38
C ALA A 29 37.02 -14.60 9.96
N SER A 30 36.89 -15.11 11.20
CA SER A 30 35.58 -15.24 11.85
C SER A 30 34.97 -13.87 12.19
N TRP A 31 35.78 -12.92 12.67
CA TRP A 31 35.31 -11.56 12.97
C TRP A 31 34.92 -10.80 11.69
N SER A 32 35.68 -10.98 10.58
CA SER A 32 35.33 -10.38 9.29
C SER A 32 34.02 -10.94 8.75
N PHE A 33 33.78 -12.24 8.90
CA PHE A 33 32.52 -12.86 8.50
C PHE A 33 31.33 -12.28 9.29
N VAL A 34 31.47 -12.14 10.62
CA VAL A 34 30.44 -11.53 11.46
C VAL A 34 30.17 -10.07 11.05
N ALA A 35 31.23 -9.30 10.78
CA ALA A 35 31.08 -7.91 10.31
C ALA A 35 30.32 -7.81 8.99
N VAL A 36 30.58 -8.71 8.04
CA VAL A 36 29.86 -8.77 6.74
C VAL A 36 28.38 -9.12 6.96
N VAL A 37 28.10 -10.09 7.82
CA VAL A 37 26.70 -10.47 8.13
C VAL A 37 25.95 -9.30 8.79
N VAL A 38 26.58 -8.63 9.75
CA VAL A 38 25.96 -7.45 10.41
C VAL A 38 25.71 -6.34 9.40
N LEU A 39 26.66 -6.05 8.53
CA LEU A 39 26.50 -5.05 7.46
C LEU A 39 25.33 -5.41 6.54
N PHE A 40 25.23 -6.67 6.15
CA PHE A 40 24.15 -7.17 5.29
C PHE A 40 22.78 -7.02 5.97
N VAL A 41 22.68 -7.37 7.26
CA VAL A 41 21.44 -7.18 8.04
C VAL A 41 21.06 -5.70 8.14
N VAL A 42 22.03 -4.80 8.37
CA VAL A 42 21.78 -3.36 8.42
C VAL A 42 21.28 -2.83 7.08
N LEU A 43 21.85 -3.30 5.97
CA LEU A 43 21.38 -2.94 4.63
C LEU A 43 19.96 -3.44 4.34
N LEU A 44 19.64 -4.68 4.74
CA LEU A 44 18.28 -5.22 4.60
C LEU A 44 17.27 -4.46 5.46
N LEU A 45 17.62 -4.14 6.70
CA LEU A 45 16.77 -3.34 7.58
C LEU A 45 16.60 -1.92 7.04
N GLY A 46 17.65 -1.32 6.51
CA GLY A 46 17.59 -0.02 5.84
C GLY A 46 16.63 -0.02 4.65
N GLN A 47 16.71 -1.04 3.80
CA GLN A 47 15.78 -1.21 2.68
C GLN A 47 14.33 -1.46 3.15
N PHE A 48 14.16 -2.23 4.24
CA PHE A 48 12.84 -2.47 4.80
C PHE A 48 12.22 -1.19 5.38
N ILE A 49 13.00 -0.41 6.13
CA ILE A 49 12.56 0.86 6.72
C ILE A 49 12.24 1.89 5.63
N THR A 50 13.07 2.01 4.59
CA THR A 50 12.80 2.93 3.47
C THR A 50 11.55 2.51 2.70
N ARG A 51 11.30 1.23 2.56
CA ARG A 51 10.10 0.71 1.89
C ARG A 51 8.82 0.88 2.71
N THR A 52 8.92 0.80 4.05
CA THR A 52 7.74 0.80 4.93
C THR A 52 7.41 2.19 5.48
N VAL A 53 8.42 3.06 5.70
CA VAL A 53 8.24 4.35 6.36
C VAL A 53 8.27 5.52 5.39
N LEU A 54 9.03 5.41 4.28
CA LEU A 54 9.13 6.47 3.27
C LEU A 54 8.16 6.31 2.09
N THR A 55 7.49 5.16 1.96
CA THR A 55 6.29 5.10 1.13
C THR A 55 5.11 5.64 1.92
N HIS A 56 5.14 6.95 2.20
CA HIS A 56 3.91 7.69 2.42
C HIS A 56 3.01 7.42 1.21
N PRO A 57 1.69 7.29 1.42
CA PRO A 57 0.80 7.26 0.28
C PRO A 57 1.09 8.52 -0.50
N VAL A 58 1.78 8.34 -1.60
CA VAL A 58 2.02 9.40 -2.54
C VAL A 58 0.63 9.83 -2.99
N SER A 59 0.20 11.00 -2.54
CA SER A 59 -0.76 11.80 -3.30
C SER A 59 -0.07 12.18 -4.61
N GLY A 60 0.38 11.17 -5.34
CA GLY A 60 0.89 11.20 -6.68
C GLY A 60 -0.27 10.89 -7.58
N GLU A 61 -0.56 11.79 -8.44
CA GLU A 61 -1.24 11.54 -9.71
C GLU A 61 -0.91 10.11 -10.15
N ILE A 62 -1.90 9.21 -10.00
CA ILE A 62 -1.71 7.79 -10.25
C ILE A 62 -1.71 7.63 -11.77
N ASP A 63 -0.53 7.85 -12.35
CA ASP A 63 -0.23 7.46 -13.73
C ASP A 63 0.15 5.96 -13.72
N ARG A 64 -0.83 5.12 -13.32
CA ARG A 64 -0.73 3.67 -13.48
C ARG A 64 -1.48 3.26 -14.73
N PRO A 65 -0.78 2.84 -15.78
CA PRO A 65 -1.42 2.41 -17.03
C PRO A 65 -2.34 1.20 -16.87
N ASP A 66 -2.20 0.41 -15.81
CA ASP A 66 -3.04 -0.73 -15.45
C ASP A 66 -4.38 -0.33 -14.79
N MET A 67 -4.52 0.91 -14.33
CA MET A 67 -5.80 1.48 -13.88
C MET A 67 -6.63 2.07 -15.03
N LEU A 68 -6.20 1.93 -16.27
CA LEU A 68 -7.03 2.29 -17.40
C LEU A 68 -8.20 1.30 -17.44
N VAL A 69 -9.38 1.79 -17.08
CA VAL A 69 -10.64 1.18 -17.53
C VAL A 69 -10.45 0.82 -19.00
N ARG A 70 -10.77 -0.39 -19.40
CA ARG A 70 -10.73 -0.80 -20.81
C ARG A 70 -11.27 0.35 -21.63
N LYS A 71 -10.48 0.84 -22.58
CA LYS A 71 -10.76 2.07 -23.34
C LYS A 71 -12.19 2.00 -23.87
N GLY A 72 -13.13 2.75 -23.26
CA GLY A 72 -14.55 2.75 -23.59
C GLY A 72 -15.51 2.24 -22.52
N GLU A 73 -15.06 1.53 -21.49
CA GLU A 73 -15.95 1.06 -20.41
C GLU A 73 -16.13 2.16 -19.35
N ARG A 74 -17.37 2.63 -19.20
CA ARG A 74 -17.74 3.58 -18.14
C ARG A 74 -18.00 2.81 -16.85
N ILE A 75 -17.58 3.37 -15.73
CA ILE A 75 -17.89 2.81 -14.41
C ILE A 75 -19.36 3.11 -14.13
N GLN A 76 -20.19 2.07 -14.06
CA GLN A 76 -21.60 2.19 -13.74
C GLN A 76 -21.80 2.25 -12.25
N VAL A 77 -22.57 3.24 -11.80
CA VAL A 77 -22.84 3.49 -10.38
C VAL A 77 -24.28 3.91 -10.15
N ASN A 78 -24.82 3.61 -8.97
CA ASN A 78 -26.04 4.23 -8.45
C ASN A 78 -25.67 5.34 -7.46
N VAL A 79 -26.52 6.36 -7.37
CA VAL A 79 -26.37 7.47 -6.45
C VAL A 79 -27.59 7.53 -5.54
N LEU A 80 -27.40 7.22 -4.26
CA LEU A 80 -28.46 7.09 -3.27
C LEU A 80 -28.34 8.19 -2.21
N ASN A 81 -29.39 8.94 -2.02
CA ASN A 81 -29.42 10.06 -1.08
C ASN A 81 -29.81 9.60 0.33
N GLY A 82 -28.84 9.48 1.21
CA GLY A 82 -29.04 9.21 2.65
C GLY A 82 -28.87 10.43 3.56
N SER A 83 -28.66 11.63 2.98
CA SER A 83 -28.42 12.86 3.75
C SER A 83 -29.69 13.53 4.32
N GLY A 84 -30.86 13.12 3.85
CA GLY A 84 -32.14 13.77 4.18
C GLY A 84 -32.32 15.15 3.55
N ARG A 85 -31.40 15.61 2.68
CA ARG A 85 -31.50 16.90 2.00
C ARG A 85 -31.92 16.75 0.55
N SER A 86 -32.81 17.55 0.07
CA SER A 86 -33.25 17.55 -1.34
C SER A 86 -32.16 17.97 -2.28
N HIS A 87 -32.19 17.47 -3.53
CA HIS A 87 -31.34 17.83 -4.66
C HIS A 87 -29.84 17.48 -4.53
N ILE A 88 -29.41 16.83 -3.43
CA ILE A 88 -28.00 16.46 -3.25
C ILE A 88 -27.58 15.36 -4.22
N ALA A 89 -28.41 14.30 -4.35
CA ALA A 89 -28.14 13.22 -5.32
C ALA A 89 -28.00 13.75 -6.74
N GLN A 90 -28.82 14.73 -7.16
CA GLN A 90 -28.73 15.36 -8.48
C GLN A 90 -27.35 16.02 -8.69
N ARG A 91 -26.87 16.79 -7.73
CA ARG A 91 -25.55 17.45 -7.83
C ARG A 91 -24.41 16.45 -7.94
N PHE A 92 -24.45 15.37 -7.16
CA PHE A 92 -23.47 14.28 -7.24
C PHE A 92 -23.54 13.57 -8.58
N THR A 93 -24.73 13.31 -9.08
CA THR A 93 -24.96 12.72 -10.40
C THR A 93 -24.36 13.57 -11.51
N ASP A 94 -24.63 14.87 -11.52
CA ASP A 94 -24.11 15.79 -12.54
C ASP A 94 -22.59 15.87 -12.49
N PHE A 95 -22.02 15.91 -11.28
CA PHE A 95 -20.58 15.91 -11.05
C PHE A 95 -19.90 14.62 -11.55
N LEU A 96 -20.49 13.46 -11.30
CA LEU A 96 -19.99 12.16 -11.73
C LEU A 96 -20.09 12.00 -13.26
N ARG A 97 -21.25 12.40 -13.86
CA ARG A 97 -21.44 12.35 -15.31
C ARG A 97 -20.45 13.25 -16.06
N ALA A 98 -20.15 14.42 -15.51
CA ALA A 98 -19.10 15.30 -16.05
C ALA A 98 -17.71 14.65 -16.06
N ARG A 99 -17.46 13.67 -15.16
CA ARG A 99 -16.22 12.88 -15.05
C ARG A 99 -16.29 11.53 -15.74
N LYS A 100 -17.28 11.32 -16.61
CA LYS A 100 -17.47 10.13 -17.44
C LYS A 100 -17.84 8.86 -16.65
N PHE A 101 -18.34 8.99 -15.42
CA PHE A 101 -19.05 7.90 -14.78
C PHE A 101 -20.44 7.75 -15.42
N ASP A 102 -20.93 6.52 -15.42
CA ASP A 102 -22.28 6.19 -15.89
C ASP A 102 -23.20 6.03 -14.69
N VAL A 103 -23.97 7.08 -14.37
CA VAL A 103 -24.94 7.00 -13.27
C VAL A 103 -26.23 6.39 -13.83
N VAL A 104 -26.47 5.15 -13.44
CA VAL A 104 -27.61 4.33 -13.90
C VAL A 104 -28.86 4.73 -13.16
N GLU A 105 -28.80 4.82 -11.84
CA GLU A 105 -29.94 5.15 -10.98
C GLU A 105 -29.60 6.28 -10.00
N MET A 106 -30.61 7.09 -9.70
CA MET A 106 -30.56 8.13 -8.68
C MET A 106 -31.85 8.07 -7.87
N ASP A 107 -31.72 7.71 -6.58
CA ASP A 107 -32.86 7.57 -5.68
C ASP A 107 -32.53 7.96 -4.24
N ASN A 108 -33.49 7.84 -3.35
CA ASN A 108 -33.29 8.00 -1.92
C ASN A 108 -32.80 6.68 -1.31
N TYR A 109 -31.86 6.80 -0.39
CA TYR A 109 -31.46 5.65 0.41
C TYR A 109 -32.53 5.34 1.45
N LYS A 110 -32.65 4.05 1.83
CA LYS A 110 -33.61 3.58 2.83
C LYS A 110 -33.53 4.32 4.18
N ASP A 111 -32.33 4.78 4.54
CA ASP A 111 -32.07 5.59 5.72
C ASP A 111 -31.65 7.00 5.28
N THR A 112 -32.42 8.01 5.68
CA THR A 112 -32.19 9.42 5.39
C THR A 112 -31.34 10.12 6.45
N ASN A 113 -30.78 9.38 7.40
CA ASN A 113 -29.97 9.89 8.50
C ASN A 113 -28.52 9.36 8.48
N VAL A 114 -28.00 9.11 7.31
CA VAL A 114 -26.63 8.62 7.15
C VAL A 114 -25.62 9.72 7.50
N GLU A 115 -24.72 9.46 8.45
CA GLU A 115 -23.75 10.45 8.91
C GLU A 115 -22.61 10.66 7.90
N HIS A 116 -22.05 9.57 7.37
CA HIS A 116 -20.92 9.61 6.46
C HIS A 116 -21.27 9.01 5.10
N THR A 117 -20.84 9.67 4.05
CA THR A 117 -20.92 9.15 2.68
C THR A 117 -20.03 7.92 2.55
N PHE A 118 -20.55 6.85 1.95
CA PHE A 118 -19.82 5.61 1.74
C PHE A 118 -20.11 5.01 0.36
N ILE A 119 -19.21 4.14 -0.08
CA ILE A 119 -19.29 3.42 -1.34
C ILE A 119 -19.50 1.95 -1.02
N VAL A 120 -20.43 1.31 -1.70
CA VAL A 120 -20.67 -0.14 -1.65
C VAL A 120 -20.16 -0.76 -2.96
N ASP A 121 -19.11 -1.57 -2.88
CA ASP A 121 -18.57 -2.32 -4.01
C ASP A 121 -19.43 -3.57 -4.23
N ARG A 122 -20.14 -3.63 -5.35
CA ARG A 122 -21.11 -4.71 -5.68
C ARG A 122 -20.47 -5.87 -6.43
N VAL A 123 -19.36 -5.64 -7.13
CA VAL A 123 -18.75 -6.64 -8.02
C VAL A 123 -17.32 -7.02 -7.64
N ASN A 124 -16.88 -6.64 -6.44
CA ASN A 124 -15.49 -6.83 -5.99
C ASN A 124 -14.45 -6.18 -6.93
N ASP A 125 -14.78 -5.01 -7.50
CA ASP A 125 -13.90 -4.21 -8.33
C ASP A 125 -13.29 -3.05 -7.53
N SER A 126 -12.28 -3.38 -6.72
CA SER A 126 -11.59 -2.39 -5.88
C SER A 126 -11.04 -1.22 -6.69
N ILE A 127 -10.65 -1.43 -7.95
CA ILE A 127 -10.11 -0.37 -8.81
C ILE A 127 -11.19 0.68 -9.11
N SER A 128 -12.38 0.24 -9.47
CA SER A 128 -13.52 1.14 -9.71
C SER A 128 -13.94 1.87 -8.43
N SER A 129 -13.99 1.17 -7.29
CA SER A 129 -14.35 1.76 -6.00
C SER A 129 -13.37 2.81 -5.54
N HIS A 130 -12.06 2.60 -5.70
CA HIS A 130 -11.02 3.61 -5.42
C HIS A 130 -11.09 4.82 -6.37
N LYS A 131 -11.42 4.62 -7.65
CA LYS A 131 -11.63 5.74 -8.59
C LYS A 131 -12.81 6.61 -8.18
N ILE A 132 -13.91 6.00 -7.74
CA ILE A 132 -15.10 6.72 -7.24
C ILE A 132 -14.73 7.51 -5.97
N SER A 133 -14.06 6.86 -5.00
CA SER A 133 -13.58 7.47 -3.76
C SER A 133 -12.72 8.69 -4.04
N TYR A 134 -11.72 8.56 -4.90
CA TYR A 134 -10.86 9.66 -5.31
C TYR A 134 -11.63 10.79 -6.02
N ALA A 135 -12.54 10.45 -6.93
CA ALA A 135 -13.33 11.43 -7.67
C ALA A 135 -14.20 12.29 -6.75
N LEU A 136 -14.79 11.68 -5.72
CA LEU A 136 -15.69 12.34 -4.77
C LEU A 136 -14.97 12.96 -3.56
N GLY A 137 -13.73 12.52 -3.27
CA GLY A 137 -12.99 12.93 -2.07
C GLY A 137 -13.45 12.18 -0.82
N ILE A 138 -13.90 10.93 -0.97
CA ILE A 138 -14.31 10.05 0.12
C ILE A 138 -13.06 9.29 0.61
N ASP A 139 -12.90 9.14 1.94
CA ASP A 139 -11.83 8.33 2.52
C ASP A 139 -12.07 6.83 2.23
N GLU A 140 -11.02 6.10 1.84
CA GLU A 140 -11.07 4.67 1.51
C GLU A 140 -11.65 3.78 2.62
N LYS A 141 -11.55 4.20 3.87
CA LYS A 141 -12.19 3.49 5.00
C LYS A 141 -13.72 3.42 4.91
N TYR A 142 -14.33 4.26 4.09
CA TYR A 142 -15.76 4.26 3.82
C TYR A 142 -16.15 3.45 2.58
N ILE A 143 -15.22 2.67 2.01
CA ILE A 143 -15.53 1.67 0.99
C ILE A 143 -15.93 0.37 1.70
N ARG A 144 -17.15 -0.07 1.48
CA ARG A 144 -17.69 -1.35 1.96
C ARG A 144 -17.78 -2.33 0.81
N ARG A 145 -17.51 -3.60 1.08
CA ARG A 145 -17.64 -4.64 0.09
C ARG A 145 -18.86 -5.50 0.40
N GLU A 146 -19.86 -5.40 -0.46
CA GLU A 146 -21.11 -6.18 -0.38
C GLU A 146 -21.42 -6.68 -1.79
N VAL A 147 -20.77 -7.79 -2.16
CA VAL A 147 -20.90 -8.35 -3.52
C VAL A 147 -22.31 -8.91 -3.73
N ASP A 148 -22.96 -8.43 -4.77
CA ASP A 148 -24.26 -8.91 -5.21
C ASP A 148 -24.19 -9.28 -6.70
N THR A 149 -24.41 -10.57 -6.99
CA THR A 149 -24.31 -11.10 -8.35
C THR A 149 -25.50 -10.75 -9.24
N GLU A 150 -26.57 -10.23 -8.65
CA GLU A 150 -27.78 -9.81 -9.37
C GLU A 150 -27.71 -8.34 -9.78
N GLU A 151 -26.79 -7.56 -9.17
CA GLU A 151 -26.61 -6.16 -9.49
C GLU A 151 -25.77 -5.95 -10.76
N TYR A 152 -26.24 -5.07 -11.64
CA TYR A 152 -25.55 -4.72 -12.90
C TYR A 152 -24.54 -3.56 -12.73
N VAL A 153 -24.60 -2.86 -11.62
CA VAL A 153 -23.72 -1.70 -11.35
C VAL A 153 -22.47 -2.13 -10.59
N LYS A 154 -21.38 -1.40 -10.80
CA LYS A 154 -20.12 -1.69 -10.10
C LYS A 154 -20.15 -1.25 -8.65
N ALA A 155 -20.82 -0.14 -8.34
CA ALA A 155 -20.91 0.35 -6.97
C ALA A 155 -22.15 1.23 -6.75
N ASP A 156 -22.61 1.26 -5.49
CA ASP A 156 -23.56 2.24 -5.01
C ASP A 156 -22.84 3.31 -4.19
N ILE A 157 -23.24 4.54 -4.39
CA ILE A 157 -22.75 5.71 -3.66
C ILE A 157 -23.87 6.21 -2.76
N VAL A 158 -23.72 5.99 -1.45
CA VAL A 158 -24.70 6.46 -0.46
C VAL A 158 -24.20 7.76 0.15
N ILE A 159 -24.92 8.86 -0.12
CA ILE A 159 -24.53 10.19 0.31
C ILE A 159 -25.00 10.43 1.75
N GLY A 160 -24.08 10.78 2.63
CA GLY A 160 -24.35 11.13 4.03
C GLY A 160 -24.45 12.64 4.27
N LYS A 161 -24.58 13.03 5.54
CA LYS A 161 -24.65 14.44 5.98
C LYS A 161 -23.34 15.21 5.79
N ASP A 162 -22.23 14.49 5.64
CA ASP A 162 -20.89 15.04 5.37
C ASP A 162 -20.69 15.53 3.92
N PHE A 163 -21.74 15.50 3.10
CA PHE A 163 -21.70 15.85 1.67
C PHE A 163 -21.05 17.21 1.38
N LEU A 164 -21.15 18.19 2.31
CA LEU A 164 -20.56 19.52 2.16
C LEU A 164 -19.02 19.50 2.12
N ALA A 165 -18.40 18.49 2.71
CA ALA A 165 -16.93 18.33 2.70
C ALA A 165 -16.42 17.68 1.41
N LEU A 166 -17.31 17.15 0.58
CA LEU A 166 -16.97 16.40 -0.62
C LEU A 166 -16.84 17.29 -1.86
N LYS A 167 -16.05 16.84 -2.82
CA LYS A 167 -15.73 17.59 -4.04
C LYS A 167 -16.92 18.06 -4.87
N PRO A 168 -18.08 17.35 -4.96
CA PRO A 168 -19.24 17.85 -5.69
C PRO A 168 -19.84 19.13 -5.13
N MET A 169 -19.47 19.51 -3.90
CA MET A 169 -20.02 20.68 -3.21
C MET A 169 -19.00 21.83 -3.09
N GLN A 170 -17.75 21.58 -3.45
CA GLN A 170 -16.66 22.56 -3.49
C GLN A 170 -16.59 23.21 -4.90
#